data_ffd1634190da1e79725949e53b547acb
#
_entry.id   ffd1634190da1e79725949e53b547acb
#
_cell.length_a   1.000
_cell.length_b   1.000
_cell.length_c   1.000
_cell.angle_alpha   90.00
_cell.angle_beta   90.00
_cell.angle_gamma   90.00
#
_symmetry.space_group_name_H-M   'P 1'
#
loop_
_entity.id
_entity.type
_entity.pdbx_description
1 polymer ?
#
loop_
_entity_poly.entity_id
_entity_poly.type
_entity_poly.pdbx_seq_one_letter_code
_entity_poly.pdbx_strand_id
1 'polypeptide(L)'
;MDYEFYPEALEHVIRKVHEEFKGDLFVTENGVGIGDDTRRVAFIETALNGVSRCIDDGINVLGYCYWSFMDNFEWQKGFAMTFGLVAVNRETMERIPKESRGV
;
A
#
# COMPACT_ATOMS: atom_id res chain seq x y z
N MET A 1 9.94 9.49 -2.14
CA MET A 1 10.76 8.28 -2.17
C MET A 1 11.29 8.08 -3.57
N ASP A 2 12.46 7.52 -3.66
CA ASP A 2 13.07 7.24 -4.97
C ASP A 2 12.60 5.90 -5.54
N TYR A 3 11.51 5.37 -5.00
CA TYR A 3 10.94 4.11 -5.45
C TYR A 3 10.14 4.30 -6.73
N GLU A 4 10.21 3.31 -7.59
CA GLU A 4 9.38 3.25 -8.78
C GLU A 4 7.90 3.13 -8.39
N PHE A 5 7.05 3.87 -9.10
CA PHE A 5 5.60 3.71 -8.96
C PHE A 5 5.18 2.46 -9.74
N TYR A 6 5.08 1.34 -9.01
CA TYR A 6 4.83 0.05 -9.64
C TYR A 6 3.80 -0.75 -8.84
N PRO A 7 2.50 -0.40 -8.97
CA PRO A 7 1.44 -1.05 -8.17
C PRO A 7 1.26 -2.53 -8.48
N GLU A 8 1.70 -3.00 -9.65
CA GLU A 8 1.62 -4.42 -10.05
C GLU A 8 2.67 -5.28 -9.35
N ALA A 9 3.65 -4.67 -8.70
CA ALA A 9 4.75 -5.41 -8.07
C ALA A 9 4.25 -6.40 -7.01
N LEU A 10 3.23 -6.04 -6.26
CA LEU A 10 2.70 -6.90 -5.19
C LEU A 10 2.23 -8.24 -5.76
N GLU A 11 1.45 -8.21 -6.84
CA GLU A 11 0.99 -9.45 -7.48
C GLU A 11 2.16 -10.31 -7.95
N HIS A 12 3.16 -9.68 -8.57
CA HIS A 12 4.34 -10.40 -9.05
C HIS A 12 5.11 -11.05 -7.91
N VAL A 13 5.26 -10.34 -6.79
CA VAL A 13 5.96 -10.87 -5.61
C VAL A 13 5.19 -12.04 -5.00
N ILE A 14 3.87 -11.91 -4.86
CA ILE A 14 3.03 -12.98 -4.33
C ILE A 14 3.16 -14.24 -5.17
N ARG A 15 3.10 -14.12 -6.49
CA ARG A 15 3.21 -15.26 -7.39
C ARG A 15 4.59 -15.90 -7.31
N LYS A 16 5.65 -15.09 -7.24
CA LYS A 16 7.01 -15.60 -7.11
C LYS A 16 7.23 -16.36 -5.81
N VAL A 17 6.74 -15.82 -4.70
CA VAL A 17 6.83 -16.48 -3.41
C VAL A 17 6.06 -17.81 -3.44
N HIS A 18 4.88 -17.81 -4.07
CA HIS A 18 4.06 -19.02 -4.17
C HIS A 18 4.76 -20.13 -4.96
N GLU A 19 5.59 -19.81 -5.94
CA GLU A 19 6.36 -20.81 -6.68
C GLU A 19 7.28 -21.62 -5.78
N GLU A 20 7.83 -20.98 -4.76
CA GLU A 20 8.81 -21.59 -3.84
C GLU A 20 8.18 -22.07 -2.54
N PHE A 21 7.14 -21.39 -2.07
CA PHE A 21 6.46 -21.71 -0.81
C PHE A 21 4.97 -21.78 -1.05
N LYS A 22 4.41 -22.98 -1.04
CA LYS A 22 3.00 -23.25 -1.35
C LYS A 22 2.05 -23.07 -0.15
N GLY A 23 2.50 -22.40 0.90
CA GLY A 23 1.71 -22.19 2.11
C GLY A 23 0.89 -20.91 2.07
N ASP A 24 0.31 -20.60 3.22
CA ASP A 24 -0.47 -19.39 3.41
C ASP A 24 0.41 -18.16 3.38
N LEU A 25 -0.09 -17.08 2.77
CA LEU A 25 0.62 -15.80 2.66
C LEU A 25 -0.20 -14.68 3.30
N PHE A 26 0.49 -13.69 3.84
CA PHE A 26 -0.13 -12.50 4.41
C PHE A 26 0.66 -11.28 3.98
N VAL A 27 0.00 -10.28 3.39
CA VAL A 27 0.65 -9.03 3.03
C VAL A 27 0.67 -8.13 4.26
N THR A 28 1.83 -8.03 4.90
CA THR A 28 1.99 -7.30 6.14
C THR A 28 2.18 -5.80 5.93
N GLU A 29 2.64 -5.40 4.75
CA GLU A 29 2.90 -4.00 4.46
C GLU A 29 2.92 -3.78 2.95
N ASN A 30 2.16 -2.80 2.49
CA ASN A 30 2.14 -2.36 1.10
C ASN A 30 1.64 -0.92 1.06
N GLY A 31 2.30 -0.07 0.29
CA GLY A 31 1.91 1.33 0.21
C GLY A 31 2.82 2.11 -0.72
N VAL A 32 2.52 3.37 -0.91
CA VAL A 32 3.29 4.27 -1.77
C VAL A 32 3.49 5.63 -1.10
N GLY A 33 4.72 6.11 -1.13
CA GLY A 33 5.07 7.43 -0.66
C GLY A 33 4.92 8.44 -1.79
N ILE A 34 3.81 9.18 -1.78
CA ILE A 34 3.49 10.11 -2.85
C ILE A 34 2.57 11.21 -2.34
N GLY A 35 2.77 12.43 -2.87
CA GLY A 35 1.92 13.57 -2.51
C GLY A 35 0.56 13.58 -3.19
N ASP A 36 0.44 12.93 -4.35
CA ASP A 36 -0.79 12.90 -5.14
C ASP A 36 -1.66 11.72 -4.70
N ASP A 37 -2.72 12.02 -3.94
CA ASP A 37 -3.60 10.98 -3.41
C ASP A 37 -4.41 10.26 -4.50
N THR A 38 -4.65 10.91 -5.64
CA THR A 38 -5.30 10.25 -6.78
C THR A 38 -4.46 9.08 -7.27
N ARG A 39 -3.14 9.25 -7.33
CA ARG A 39 -2.25 8.16 -7.69
C ARG A 39 -2.19 7.09 -6.61
N ARG A 40 -2.37 7.46 -5.34
CA ARG A 40 -2.47 6.50 -4.24
C ARG A 40 -3.72 5.64 -4.38
N VAL A 41 -4.86 6.23 -4.73
CA VAL A 41 -6.09 5.46 -5.01
C VAL A 41 -5.82 4.43 -6.11
N ALA A 42 -5.22 4.85 -7.23
CA ALA A 42 -4.89 3.94 -8.33
C ALA A 42 -3.93 2.84 -7.89
N PHE A 43 -2.94 3.17 -7.06
CA PHE A 43 -1.99 2.20 -6.52
C PHE A 43 -2.71 1.12 -5.70
N ILE A 44 -3.57 1.55 -4.77
CA ILE A 44 -4.28 0.61 -3.89
C ILE A 44 -5.22 -0.27 -4.69
N GLU A 45 -5.99 0.31 -5.62
CA GLU A 45 -6.91 -0.48 -6.44
C GLU A 45 -6.18 -1.51 -7.28
N THR A 46 -5.08 -1.14 -7.92
CA THR A 46 -4.27 -2.07 -8.72
C THR A 46 -3.68 -3.17 -7.85
N ALA A 47 -3.14 -2.82 -6.69
CA ALA A 47 -2.56 -3.80 -5.77
C ALA A 47 -3.61 -4.81 -5.29
N LEU A 48 -4.79 -4.31 -4.88
CA LEU A 48 -5.87 -5.18 -4.39
C LEU A 48 -6.45 -6.06 -5.50
N ASN A 49 -6.57 -5.53 -6.72
CA ASN A 49 -6.99 -6.34 -7.86
C ASN A 49 -6.00 -7.46 -8.15
N GLY A 50 -4.70 -7.18 -8.00
CA GLY A 50 -3.66 -8.19 -8.12
C GLY A 50 -3.78 -9.30 -7.07
N VAL A 51 -4.03 -8.91 -5.82
CA VAL A 51 -4.27 -9.88 -4.73
C VAL A 51 -5.50 -10.74 -5.04
N SER A 52 -6.58 -10.13 -5.53
CA SER A 52 -7.80 -10.85 -5.90
C SER A 52 -7.52 -11.88 -6.99
N ARG A 53 -6.75 -11.52 -8.02
CA ARG A 53 -6.38 -12.47 -9.07
C ARG A 53 -5.54 -13.62 -8.53
N CYS A 54 -4.65 -13.35 -7.59
CA CYS A 54 -3.86 -14.42 -6.96
C CYS A 54 -4.75 -15.41 -6.21
N ILE A 55 -5.73 -14.90 -5.47
CA ILE A 55 -6.69 -15.75 -4.75
C ILE A 55 -7.50 -16.58 -5.73
N ASP A 56 -7.97 -15.98 -6.82
CA ASP A 56 -8.72 -16.71 -7.86
C ASP A 56 -7.88 -17.83 -8.50
N ASP A 57 -6.57 -17.64 -8.55
CA ASP A 57 -5.65 -18.65 -9.11
C ASP A 57 -5.20 -19.69 -8.09
N GLY A 58 -5.80 -19.70 -6.90
CA GLY A 58 -5.56 -20.71 -5.88
C GLY A 58 -4.46 -20.40 -4.89
N ILE A 59 -3.91 -19.18 -4.91
CA ILE A 59 -2.93 -18.75 -3.93
C ILE A 59 -3.67 -18.30 -2.67
N ASN A 60 -3.29 -18.86 -1.52
CA ASN A 60 -4.00 -18.56 -0.28
C ASN A 60 -3.44 -17.33 0.41
N VAL A 61 -3.93 -16.16 0.01
CA VAL A 61 -3.58 -14.88 0.65
C VAL A 61 -4.62 -14.59 1.73
N LEU A 62 -4.17 -14.60 2.99
CA LEU A 62 -5.05 -14.50 4.15
C LEU A 62 -5.43 -13.07 4.52
N GLY A 63 -4.62 -12.09 4.14
CA GLY A 63 -4.91 -10.72 4.48
C GLY A 63 -3.96 -9.73 3.83
N TYR A 64 -4.30 -8.46 3.97
CA TYR A 64 -3.58 -7.35 3.36
C TYR A 64 -3.57 -6.17 4.32
N CYS A 65 -2.40 -5.62 4.60
CA CYS A 65 -2.24 -4.43 5.42
C CYS A 65 -1.61 -3.31 4.60
N TYR A 66 -2.26 -2.16 4.58
CA TYR A 66 -1.74 -0.98 3.90
C TYR A 66 -0.84 -0.15 4.84
N TRP A 67 0.28 0.32 4.33
CA TRP A 67 1.13 1.28 5.01
C TRP A 67 0.91 2.66 4.40
N SER A 68 0.36 3.65 5.05
CA SER A 68 -0.02 3.63 6.46
C SER A 68 -1.32 4.39 6.66
N PHE A 69 -1.87 4.34 7.88
CA PHE A 69 -3.13 5.01 8.18
C PHE A 69 -2.99 6.54 8.14
N MET A 70 -2.01 7.07 8.86
CA MET A 70 -1.77 8.52 8.91
C MET A 70 -0.41 8.88 8.32
N ASP A 71 -0.28 10.09 7.78
CA ASP A 71 1.01 10.63 7.39
C ASP A 71 1.92 10.70 8.61
N ASN A 72 3.19 10.32 8.42
CA ASN A 72 4.14 10.22 9.51
C ASN A 72 5.55 10.64 9.08
N PHE A 73 6.50 10.48 9.98
CA PHE A 73 7.90 10.76 9.73
C PHE A 73 8.54 9.59 8.98
N GLU A 74 8.98 9.82 7.76
CA GLU A 74 9.58 8.79 6.90
C GLU A 74 11.10 8.89 6.91
N TRP A 75 11.70 8.55 8.03
CA TRP A 75 13.16 8.47 8.20
C TRP A 75 13.91 9.62 7.50
N GLN A 76 14.76 9.31 6.50
CA GLN A 76 15.57 10.30 5.79
C GLN A 76 14.74 11.31 5.01
N LYS A 77 13.51 10.97 4.64
CA LYS A 77 12.62 11.86 3.90
C LYS A 77 11.80 12.77 4.83
N GLY A 78 11.85 12.54 6.15
CA GLY A 78 11.10 13.32 7.11
C GLY A 78 9.60 13.26 6.85
N PHE A 79 8.96 14.44 6.79
CA PHE A 79 7.53 14.55 6.51
C PHE A 79 7.23 14.88 5.04
N ALA A 80 8.25 14.93 4.17
CA ALA A 80 8.07 15.34 2.78
C ALA A 80 7.32 14.30 1.94
N MET A 81 7.54 13.02 2.22
CA MET A 81 6.87 11.93 1.52
C MET A 81 5.76 11.37 2.38
N THR A 82 4.54 11.31 1.83
CA THR A 82 3.36 10.92 2.59
C THR A 82 2.84 9.57 2.12
N PHE A 83 2.64 8.66 3.06
CA PHE A 83 2.11 7.31 2.82
C PHE A 83 0.67 7.17 3.31
N GLY A 84 0.18 8.10 4.12
CA GLY A 84 -1.06 7.93 4.86
C GLY A 84 -2.31 8.03 4.02
N LEU A 85 -3.37 7.38 4.51
CA LEU A 85 -4.73 7.55 4.02
C LEU A 85 -5.40 8.76 4.66
N VAL A 86 -4.80 9.26 5.72
CA VAL A 86 -5.27 10.43 6.49
C VAL A 86 -4.10 11.40 6.64
N ALA A 87 -4.32 12.64 6.23
CA ALA A 87 -3.34 13.70 6.43
C ALA A 87 -3.38 14.22 7.86
N VAL A 88 -2.26 14.74 8.32
CA VAL A 88 -2.16 15.32 9.66
C VAL A 88 -1.65 16.75 9.56
N ASN A 89 -2.40 17.69 10.13
CA ASN A 89 -1.92 19.07 10.29
C ASN A 89 -1.00 19.08 11.51
N ARG A 90 0.32 19.25 11.28
CA ARG A 90 1.31 19.15 12.36
C ARG A 90 1.22 20.27 13.40
N GLU A 91 0.62 21.40 13.05
CA GLU A 91 0.43 22.51 14.00
C GLU A 91 -0.75 22.24 14.93
N THR A 92 -1.86 21.71 14.41
CA THR A 92 -3.09 21.49 15.17
C THR A 92 -3.32 20.03 15.52
N MET A 93 -2.59 19.11 14.88
CA MET A 93 -2.76 17.68 14.98
C MET A 93 -4.13 17.20 14.48
N GLU A 94 -4.81 18.02 13.67
CA GLU A 94 -6.06 17.62 13.02
C GLU A 94 -5.80 16.52 12.02
N ARG A 95 -6.69 15.51 11.99
CA ARG A 95 -6.63 14.40 11.05
C ARG A 95 -7.61 14.65 9.92
N ILE A 96 -7.10 14.65 8.69
CA ILE A 96 -7.87 14.99 7.50
C ILE A 96 -7.91 13.75 6.59
N PRO A 97 -9.05 13.05 6.49
CA PRO A 97 -9.17 11.89 5.62
C PRO A 97 -8.92 12.25 4.16
N LYS A 98 -8.15 11.41 3.47
CA LYS A 98 -7.92 11.54 2.03
C LYS A 98 -8.93 10.68 1.27
N GLU A 99 -9.04 10.88 -0.04
CA GLU A 99 -9.89 10.07 -0.90
C GLU A 99 -9.53 8.59 -0.80
N SER A 100 -8.24 8.28 -0.73
CA SER A 100 -7.73 6.92 -0.65
C SER A 100 -8.26 6.14 0.56
N ARG A 101 -8.68 6.81 1.63
CA ARG A 101 -9.24 6.13 2.81
C ARG A 101 -10.54 5.40 2.47
N GLY A 102 -11.24 5.81 1.43
CA GLY A 102 -12.52 5.21 1.05
C GLY A 102 -12.40 4.05 0.04
N VAL A 103 -11.20 3.70 -0.33
CA VAL A 103 -10.96 2.63 -1.32
C VAL A 103 -11.23 1.24 -0.74
#